data_70be351d3ace7d8b39cf144a47a2fb38
#
_entry.id   70be351d3ace7d8b39cf144a47a2fb38
#
_cell.length_a   1.000
_cell.length_b   1.000
_cell.length_c   1.000
_cell.angle_alpha   90.00
_cell.angle_beta   90.00
_cell.angle_gamma   90.00
#
_symmetry.space_group_name_H-M   'P 1'
#
loop_
_entity.id
_entity.type
_entity.pdbx_description
1 polymer ?
#
loop_
_entity_poly.entity_id
_entity_poly.type
_entity_poly.pdbx_seq_one_letter_code
_entity_poly.pdbx_strand_id
1 'polypeptide(L)'
;MEIILIFFVSHWYLSLFFQTFFLHRYASHAAFTMGPITEKIFFVLTWIFQGSNYLSPYGYGVMHRMHHAFADTENDPHSPKYDESIFKMMWKTKTIYSKIASGQEIPEKRFTDGVPKWEFFDKFARSWPSRLFWGAAYVGVYYLFATEIWLWALLPMQFLFSPIHGAIINWFAHKYGYRNYEVKDTSRNFLPFDFLMMGESYHNNHHKYGSRP
;
A
#
# COMPACT_ATOMS: atom_id res chain seq x y z
N MET A 1 -20.11 19.78 6.39
CA MET A 1 -19.66 19.29 5.07
C MET A 1 -18.13 19.37 4.92
N GLU A 2 -17.55 20.55 5.03
CA GLU A 2 -16.11 20.79 4.80
C GLU A 2 -15.19 19.91 5.65
N ILE A 3 -15.46 19.73 6.94
CA ILE A 3 -14.64 18.91 7.84
C ILE A 3 -14.52 17.48 7.33
N ILE A 4 -15.61 16.86 6.86
CA ILE A 4 -15.59 15.50 6.33
C ILE A 4 -14.78 15.42 5.03
N LEU A 5 -14.93 16.39 4.14
CA LEU A 5 -14.16 16.41 2.89
C LEU A 5 -12.67 16.61 3.16
N ILE A 6 -12.32 17.54 4.06
CA ILE A 6 -10.92 17.73 4.48
C ILE A 6 -10.37 16.46 5.11
N PHE A 7 -11.11 15.83 6.02
CA PHE A 7 -10.71 14.57 6.66
C PHE A 7 -10.51 13.46 5.63
N PHE A 8 -11.45 13.30 4.68
CA PHE A 8 -11.37 12.30 3.62
C PHE A 8 -10.13 12.50 2.73
N VAL A 9 -9.94 13.71 2.21
CA VAL A 9 -8.83 14.05 1.32
C VAL A 9 -7.49 13.97 2.06
N SER A 10 -7.41 14.48 3.28
CA SER A 10 -6.20 14.39 4.10
C SER A 10 -5.83 12.94 4.42
N HIS A 11 -6.81 12.12 4.78
CA HIS A 11 -6.58 10.70 5.05
C HIS A 11 -6.11 9.95 3.79
N TRP A 12 -6.70 10.24 2.60
CA TRP A 12 -6.24 9.70 1.33
C TRP A 12 -4.75 9.98 1.10
N TYR A 13 -4.36 11.26 1.14
CA TYR A 13 -2.99 11.65 0.83
C TYR A 13 -1.99 11.25 1.90
N LEU A 14 -2.34 11.30 3.17
CA LEU A 14 -1.45 10.87 4.26
C LEU A 14 -1.26 9.35 4.25
N SER A 15 -2.35 8.58 4.06
CA SER A 15 -2.25 7.13 3.91
C SER A 15 -1.37 6.75 2.71
N LEU A 16 -1.57 7.41 1.57
CA LEU A 16 -0.78 7.22 0.37
C LEU A 16 0.70 7.63 0.58
N PHE A 17 0.95 8.77 1.24
CA PHE A 17 2.31 9.22 1.53
C PHE A 17 3.09 8.16 2.33
N PHE A 18 2.49 7.60 3.40
CA PHE A 18 3.17 6.57 4.17
C PHE A 18 3.30 5.25 3.41
N GLN A 19 2.39 4.95 2.52
CA GLN A 19 2.51 3.78 1.63
C GLN A 19 3.65 3.95 0.64
N THR A 20 3.75 5.09 -0.05
CA THR A 20 4.81 5.32 -1.03
C THR A 20 6.16 5.61 -0.39
N PHE A 21 6.22 6.47 0.62
CA PHE A 21 7.49 6.88 1.23
C PHE A 21 8.08 5.78 2.12
N PHE A 22 7.29 5.26 3.07
CA PHE A 22 7.80 4.32 4.07
C PHE A 22 7.73 2.86 3.64
N LEU A 23 6.57 2.40 3.12
CA LEU A 23 6.44 0.99 2.75
C LEU A 23 7.15 0.70 1.43
N HIS A 24 6.95 1.55 0.41
CA HIS A 24 7.46 1.30 -0.93
C HIS A 24 8.94 1.69 -1.06
N ARG A 25 9.28 2.97 -0.88
CA ARG A 25 10.66 3.44 -1.13
C ARG A 25 11.64 3.01 -0.05
N TYR A 26 11.27 3.07 1.23
CA TYR A 26 12.15 2.68 2.32
C TYR A 26 12.16 1.15 2.53
N ALA A 27 11.02 0.55 2.89
CA ALA A 27 10.99 -0.85 3.29
C ALA A 27 11.21 -1.82 2.13
N SER A 28 10.65 -1.54 0.94
CA SER A 28 10.80 -2.43 -0.22
C SER A 28 12.13 -2.20 -0.93
N HIS A 29 12.41 -0.95 -1.33
CA HIS A 29 13.52 -0.63 -2.22
C HIS A 29 14.80 -0.17 -1.53
N ALA A 30 14.77 0.10 -0.21
CA ALA A 30 15.92 0.65 0.53
C ALA A 30 16.54 1.89 -0.16
N ALA A 31 15.67 2.74 -0.76
CA ALA A 31 16.09 3.90 -1.54
C ALA A 31 16.83 4.96 -0.69
N PHE A 32 16.66 4.90 0.61
CA PHE A 32 17.37 5.71 1.61
C PHE A 32 17.45 4.96 2.95
N THR A 33 18.20 5.50 3.90
CA THR A 33 18.39 4.93 5.23
C THR A 33 17.76 5.80 6.31
N MET A 34 17.30 5.18 7.39
CA MET A 34 16.81 5.86 8.59
C MET A 34 17.58 5.37 9.83
N GLY A 35 17.75 6.27 10.81
CA GLY A 35 18.21 5.86 12.13
C GLY A 35 17.12 5.06 12.87
N PRO A 36 17.48 4.23 13.86
CA PRO A 36 16.53 3.33 14.54
C PRO A 36 15.34 4.03 15.20
N ILE A 37 15.54 5.24 15.72
CA ILE A 37 14.48 6.03 16.34
C ILE A 37 13.52 6.56 15.27
N THR A 38 14.06 7.12 14.19
CA THR A 38 13.27 7.63 13.06
C THR A 38 12.43 6.51 12.44
N GLU A 39 13.01 5.33 12.24
CA GLU A 39 12.30 4.17 11.71
C GLU A 39 11.07 3.82 12.58
N LYS A 40 11.24 3.75 13.92
CA LYS A 40 10.12 3.48 14.83
C LYS A 40 9.05 4.57 14.80
N ILE A 41 9.46 5.84 14.67
CA ILE A 41 8.51 6.96 14.50
C ILE A 41 7.69 6.73 13.23
N PHE A 42 8.33 6.33 12.12
CA PHE A 42 7.61 6.05 10.87
C PHE A 42 6.68 4.83 10.96
N PHE A 43 7.02 3.79 11.73
CA PHE A 43 6.07 2.71 12.05
C PHE A 43 4.80 3.25 12.72
N VAL A 44 4.95 4.08 13.74
CA VAL A 44 3.82 4.66 14.48
C VAL A 44 3.00 5.60 13.58
N LEU A 45 3.66 6.48 12.83
CA LEU A 45 2.97 7.40 11.92
C LEU A 45 2.23 6.64 10.80
N THR A 46 2.81 5.56 10.27
CA THR A 46 2.14 4.68 9.30
C THR A 46 0.85 4.10 9.90
N TRP A 47 0.91 3.63 11.15
CA TRP A 47 -0.28 3.13 11.85
C TRP A 47 -1.33 4.22 12.07
N ILE A 48 -0.92 5.45 12.41
CA ILE A 48 -1.85 6.58 12.60
C ILE A 48 -2.52 6.95 11.26
N PHE A 49 -1.75 7.11 10.20
CA PHE A 49 -2.25 7.66 8.93
C PHE A 49 -2.84 6.62 7.99
N GLN A 50 -2.48 5.35 8.10
CA GLN A 50 -3.20 4.27 7.42
C GLN A 50 -4.40 3.76 8.24
N GLY A 51 -4.37 3.95 9.55
CA GLY A 51 -5.47 3.62 10.45
C GLY A 51 -5.91 2.15 10.33
N SER A 52 -7.21 1.93 10.05
CA SER A 52 -7.78 0.58 9.89
C SER A 52 -7.16 -0.21 8.72
N ASN A 53 -6.49 0.48 7.78
CA ASN A 53 -5.84 -0.10 6.60
C ASN A 53 -4.34 -0.38 6.81
N TYR A 54 -3.84 -0.28 8.03
CA TYR A 54 -2.42 -0.45 8.32
C TYR A 54 -1.84 -1.70 7.65
N LEU A 55 -0.75 -1.51 6.93
CA LEU A 55 0.05 -2.54 6.30
C LEU A 55 1.40 -2.64 7.02
N SER A 56 1.81 -3.88 7.34
CA SER A 56 3.12 -4.18 7.87
C SER A 56 4.22 -3.77 6.89
N PRO A 57 5.20 -2.94 7.27
CA PRO A 57 6.34 -2.64 6.42
C PRO A 57 7.10 -3.90 5.99
N TYR A 58 7.23 -4.88 6.90
CA TYR A 58 7.84 -6.16 6.57
C TYR A 58 7.01 -6.93 5.53
N GLY A 59 5.72 -7.13 5.79
CA GLY A 59 4.85 -7.90 4.88
C GLY A 59 4.73 -7.26 3.50
N TYR A 60 4.58 -5.93 3.46
CA TYR A 60 4.52 -5.16 2.21
C TYR A 60 5.86 -5.21 1.46
N GLY A 61 6.97 -4.91 2.14
CA GLY A 61 8.29 -4.83 1.52
C GLY A 61 8.74 -6.16 0.92
N VAL A 62 8.55 -7.25 1.64
CA VAL A 62 8.88 -8.60 1.16
C VAL A 62 8.03 -8.96 -0.06
N MET A 63 6.71 -8.78 0.02
CA MET A 63 5.81 -9.10 -1.09
C MET A 63 6.10 -8.25 -2.34
N HIS A 64 6.42 -6.98 -2.16
CA HIS A 64 6.76 -6.08 -3.26
C HIS A 64 8.09 -6.46 -3.95
N ARG A 65 9.11 -6.88 -3.18
CA ARG A 65 10.35 -7.44 -3.76
C ARG A 65 10.11 -8.74 -4.55
N MET A 66 9.19 -9.57 -4.08
CA MET A 66 8.76 -10.77 -4.83
C MET A 66 8.09 -10.37 -6.14
N HIS A 67 7.21 -9.35 -6.12
CA HIS A 67 6.60 -8.81 -7.33
C HIS A 67 7.65 -8.37 -8.36
N HIS A 68 8.63 -7.54 -7.98
CA HIS A 68 9.69 -7.12 -8.89
C HIS A 68 10.52 -8.27 -9.45
N ALA A 69 10.75 -9.32 -8.66
CA ALA A 69 11.53 -10.49 -9.10
C ALA A 69 10.75 -11.40 -10.04
N PHE A 70 9.44 -11.47 -9.89
CA PHE A 70 8.56 -12.39 -10.59
C PHE A 70 7.50 -11.69 -11.45
N ALA A 71 7.66 -10.39 -11.68
CA ALA A 71 6.65 -9.57 -12.35
C ALA A 71 6.06 -10.25 -13.59
N ASP A 72 4.73 -10.37 -13.62
CA ASP A 72 3.96 -11.00 -14.68
C ASP A 72 4.31 -12.48 -14.97
N THR A 73 4.76 -13.21 -13.97
CA THR A 73 4.87 -14.67 -13.97
C THR A 73 3.80 -15.29 -13.06
N GLU A 74 3.69 -16.62 -13.07
CA GLU A 74 2.77 -17.36 -12.18
C GLU A 74 3.09 -17.18 -10.70
N ASN A 75 4.34 -16.89 -10.36
CA ASN A 75 4.83 -16.66 -9.00
C ASN A 75 4.66 -15.21 -8.53
N ASP A 76 4.15 -14.32 -9.39
CA ASP A 76 3.88 -12.93 -9.01
C ASP A 76 2.72 -12.87 -8.01
N PRO A 77 2.90 -12.23 -6.84
CA PRO A 77 1.85 -12.10 -5.83
C PRO A 77 0.64 -11.29 -6.31
N HIS A 78 0.77 -10.45 -7.33
CA HIS A 78 -0.32 -9.59 -7.81
C HIS A 78 -0.21 -9.20 -9.30
N SER A 79 -0.14 -10.20 -10.18
CA SER A 79 -0.15 -9.91 -11.63
C SER A 79 -1.55 -9.96 -12.23
N PRO A 80 -1.97 -8.92 -12.94
CA PRO A 80 -3.24 -8.94 -13.68
C PRO A 80 -3.22 -9.84 -14.92
N LYS A 81 -2.08 -10.42 -15.26
CA LYS A 81 -1.91 -11.33 -16.38
C LYS A 81 -2.45 -12.73 -16.07
N TYR A 82 -2.31 -13.16 -14.81
CA TYR A 82 -2.69 -14.51 -14.37
C TYR A 82 -3.98 -14.55 -13.54
N ASP A 83 -4.54 -13.38 -13.23
CA ASP A 83 -5.78 -13.28 -12.48
C ASP A 83 -6.93 -12.80 -13.38
N GLU A 84 -8.06 -13.49 -13.35
CA GLU A 84 -9.23 -13.23 -14.21
C GLU A 84 -9.90 -11.88 -13.90
N SER A 85 -9.77 -11.39 -12.68
CA SER A 85 -10.38 -10.13 -12.24
C SER A 85 -9.55 -9.43 -11.15
N ILE A 86 -9.75 -8.12 -11.03
CA ILE A 86 -9.16 -7.31 -9.98
C ILE A 86 -9.46 -7.86 -8.58
N PHE A 87 -10.67 -8.40 -8.36
CA PHE A 87 -11.07 -8.96 -7.08
C PHE A 87 -10.31 -10.25 -6.74
N LYS A 88 -10.11 -11.15 -7.72
CA LYS A 88 -9.29 -12.37 -7.55
C LYS A 88 -7.84 -12.00 -7.26
N MET A 89 -7.26 -11.07 -8.04
CA MET A 89 -5.91 -10.58 -7.81
C MET A 89 -5.76 -10.00 -6.39
N MET A 90 -6.64 -9.08 -5.98
CA MET A 90 -6.59 -8.47 -4.66
C MET A 90 -6.78 -9.46 -3.53
N TRP A 91 -7.60 -10.51 -3.71
CA TRP A 91 -7.76 -11.58 -2.74
C TRP A 91 -6.51 -12.45 -2.60
N LYS A 92 -5.87 -12.81 -3.72
CA LYS A 92 -4.58 -13.50 -3.78
C LYS A 92 -3.50 -12.68 -3.07
N THR A 93 -3.37 -11.40 -3.44
CA THR A 93 -2.44 -10.44 -2.83
C THR A 93 -2.63 -10.36 -1.31
N LYS A 94 -3.87 -10.16 -0.84
CA LYS A 94 -4.20 -10.15 0.59
C LYS A 94 -3.78 -11.45 1.28
N THR A 95 -4.02 -12.59 0.64
CA THR A 95 -3.71 -13.90 1.23
C THR A 95 -2.21 -14.10 1.39
N ILE A 96 -1.43 -13.82 0.34
CA ILE A 96 0.04 -13.91 0.36
C ILE A 96 0.61 -12.92 1.38
N TYR A 97 0.19 -11.66 1.32
CA TYR A 97 0.59 -10.63 2.28
C TYR A 97 0.33 -11.07 3.73
N SER A 98 -0.87 -11.60 4.00
CA SER A 98 -1.24 -11.99 5.37
C SER A 98 -0.39 -13.13 5.91
N LYS A 99 -0.03 -14.11 5.08
CA LYS A 99 0.87 -15.20 5.46
C LYS A 99 2.28 -14.72 5.76
N ILE A 100 2.83 -13.83 4.90
CA ILE A 100 4.16 -13.24 5.10
C ILE A 100 4.18 -12.38 6.37
N ALA A 101 3.22 -11.46 6.50
CA ALA A 101 3.15 -10.53 7.63
C ALA A 101 2.89 -11.23 8.98
N SER A 102 2.23 -12.41 8.98
CA SER A 102 2.01 -13.22 10.19
C SER A 102 3.16 -14.19 10.50
N GLY A 103 4.13 -14.34 9.60
CA GLY A 103 5.21 -15.33 9.72
C GLY A 103 4.78 -16.77 9.42
N GLN A 104 3.60 -17.00 8.86
CA GLN A 104 3.15 -18.32 8.41
C GLN A 104 3.89 -18.78 7.15
N GLU A 105 4.38 -17.83 6.36
CA GLU A 105 5.22 -18.07 5.19
C GLU A 105 6.48 -17.24 5.31
N ILE A 106 7.63 -17.88 5.15
CA ILE A 106 8.94 -17.25 5.22
C ILE A 106 9.56 -17.34 3.82
N PRO A 107 9.49 -16.27 3.02
CA PRO A 107 10.09 -16.22 1.71
C PRO A 107 11.62 -16.34 1.76
N GLU A 108 12.23 -16.55 0.61
CA GLU A 108 13.68 -16.63 0.46
C GLU A 108 14.39 -15.43 1.09
N LYS A 109 15.57 -15.65 1.64
CA LYS A 109 16.36 -14.61 2.33
C LYS A 109 16.59 -13.36 1.49
N ARG A 110 16.76 -13.50 0.16
CA ARG A 110 16.95 -12.37 -0.75
C ARG A 110 15.80 -11.35 -0.74
N PHE A 111 14.58 -11.78 -0.39
CA PHE A 111 13.42 -10.90 -0.28
C PHE A 111 13.25 -10.30 1.12
N THR A 112 13.75 -10.99 2.14
CA THR A 112 13.53 -10.61 3.55
C THR A 112 14.69 -9.82 4.14
N ASP A 113 15.88 -9.91 3.55
CA ASP A 113 17.09 -9.29 4.10
C ASP A 113 17.00 -7.76 4.09
N GLY A 114 17.31 -7.13 5.23
CA GLY A 114 17.28 -5.68 5.40
C GLY A 114 15.89 -5.03 5.32
N VAL A 115 14.79 -5.81 5.29
CA VAL A 115 13.43 -5.24 5.39
C VAL A 115 13.15 -4.87 6.85
N PRO A 116 12.70 -3.62 7.15
CA PRO A 116 12.46 -3.18 8.52
C PRO A 116 11.38 -4.03 9.20
N LYS A 117 11.64 -4.39 10.44
CA LYS A 117 10.75 -5.24 11.23
C LYS A 117 10.66 -4.78 12.67
N TRP A 118 9.45 -4.49 13.12
CA TRP A 118 9.13 -4.23 14.52
C TRP A 118 7.98 -5.13 14.95
N GLU A 119 8.30 -6.39 15.21
CA GLU A 119 7.33 -7.47 15.36
C GLU A 119 6.24 -7.22 16.41
N PHE A 120 6.62 -6.73 17.59
CA PHE A 120 5.68 -6.41 18.67
C PHE A 120 4.66 -5.35 18.22
N PHE A 121 5.14 -4.25 17.65
CA PHE A 121 4.28 -3.15 17.19
C PHE A 121 3.43 -3.58 16.00
N ASP A 122 4.00 -4.29 15.05
CA ASP A 122 3.31 -4.81 13.86
C ASP A 122 2.14 -5.73 14.24
N LYS A 123 2.37 -6.64 15.23
CA LYS A 123 1.32 -7.53 15.73
C LYS A 123 0.17 -6.74 16.35
N PHE A 124 0.47 -5.70 17.13
CA PHE A 124 -0.53 -4.78 17.69
C PHE A 124 -1.27 -4.02 16.57
N ALA A 125 -0.54 -3.34 15.69
CA ALA A 125 -1.11 -2.46 14.66
C ALA A 125 -2.02 -3.21 13.66
N ARG A 126 -1.70 -4.48 13.34
CA ARG A 126 -2.50 -5.34 12.47
C ARG A 126 -3.66 -6.05 13.18
N SER A 127 -3.74 -5.96 14.51
CA SER A 127 -4.76 -6.67 15.29
C SER A 127 -6.17 -6.15 15.03
N TRP A 128 -7.16 -7.01 15.27
CA TRP A 128 -8.57 -6.59 15.19
C TRP A 128 -8.93 -5.46 16.17
N PRO A 129 -8.48 -5.44 17.44
CA PRO A 129 -8.71 -4.30 18.32
C PRO A 129 -8.21 -2.98 17.74
N SER A 130 -7.01 -2.94 17.15
CA SER A 130 -6.48 -1.76 16.49
C SER A 130 -7.35 -1.30 15.30
N ARG A 131 -7.78 -2.23 14.45
CA ARG A 131 -8.65 -1.93 13.31
C ARG A 131 -10.02 -1.42 13.74
N LEU A 132 -10.60 -2.04 14.76
CA LEU A 132 -11.89 -1.61 15.31
C LEU A 132 -11.80 -0.23 15.98
N PHE A 133 -10.71 0.05 16.69
CA PHE A 133 -10.43 1.38 17.24
C PHE A 133 -10.45 2.45 16.15
N TRP A 134 -9.70 2.27 15.07
CA TRP A 134 -9.69 3.23 13.95
C TRP A 134 -11.04 3.29 13.23
N GLY A 135 -11.70 2.16 13.05
CA GLY A 135 -13.04 2.12 12.49
C GLY A 135 -14.04 2.93 13.30
N ALA A 136 -14.04 2.77 14.62
CA ALA A 136 -14.87 3.54 15.54
C ALA A 136 -14.51 5.03 15.50
N ALA A 137 -13.21 5.37 15.44
CA ALA A 137 -12.76 6.75 15.31
C ALA A 137 -13.29 7.41 14.02
N TYR A 138 -13.24 6.72 12.88
CA TYR A 138 -13.79 7.23 11.61
C TYR A 138 -15.31 7.44 11.71
N VAL A 139 -16.06 6.44 12.20
CA VAL A 139 -17.49 6.56 12.42
C VAL A 139 -17.81 7.73 13.35
N GLY A 140 -17.02 7.90 14.42
CA GLY A 140 -17.17 9.03 15.36
C GLY A 140 -16.99 10.39 14.69
N VAL A 141 -15.97 10.54 13.82
CA VAL A 141 -15.78 11.80 13.05
C VAL A 141 -16.98 12.06 12.15
N TYR A 142 -17.47 11.04 11.43
CA TYR A 142 -18.66 11.20 10.58
C TYR A 142 -19.91 11.54 11.40
N TYR A 143 -20.12 10.86 12.52
CA TYR A 143 -21.25 11.12 13.39
C TYR A 143 -21.27 12.55 13.93
N LEU A 144 -20.12 13.11 14.27
CA LEU A 144 -20.01 14.45 14.81
C LEU A 144 -20.07 15.56 13.74
N PHE A 145 -19.60 15.30 12.52
CA PHE A 145 -19.35 16.36 11.53
C PHE A 145 -20.03 16.17 10.17
N ALA A 146 -20.65 15.01 9.90
CA ALA A 146 -21.38 14.82 8.65
C ALA A 146 -22.74 15.55 8.72
N THR A 147 -22.85 16.62 7.98
CA THR A 147 -24.07 17.44 7.90
C THR A 147 -25.11 16.88 6.91
N GLU A 148 -24.65 16.05 5.97
CA GLU A 148 -25.46 15.51 4.88
C GLU A 148 -25.31 13.97 4.82
N ILE A 149 -26.42 13.29 4.52
CA ILE A 149 -26.44 11.82 4.49
C ILE A 149 -25.49 11.21 3.44
N TRP A 150 -25.32 11.86 2.31
CA TRP A 150 -24.44 11.37 1.25
C TRP A 150 -22.95 11.34 1.63
N LEU A 151 -22.53 12.15 2.61
CA LEU A 151 -21.15 12.12 3.12
C LEU A 151 -20.77 10.74 3.69
N TRP A 152 -21.73 10.02 4.25
CA TRP A 152 -21.51 8.67 4.75
C TRP A 152 -21.10 7.66 3.67
N ALA A 153 -21.39 7.95 2.39
CA ALA A 153 -20.92 7.12 1.27
C ALA A 153 -19.39 7.15 1.10
N LEU A 154 -18.70 8.16 1.66
CA LEU A 154 -17.25 8.24 1.64
C LEU A 154 -16.59 7.31 2.66
N LEU A 155 -17.28 6.97 3.74
CA LEU A 155 -16.73 6.16 4.83
C LEU A 155 -16.28 4.74 4.39
N PRO A 156 -17.02 3.97 3.59
CA PRO A 156 -16.54 2.69 3.06
C PRO A 156 -15.25 2.79 2.27
N MET A 157 -15.05 3.88 1.53
CA MET A 157 -13.80 4.11 0.79
C MET A 157 -12.61 4.31 1.73
N GLN A 158 -12.80 5.00 2.87
CA GLN A 158 -11.74 5.20 3.87
C GLN A 158 -11.28 3.87 4.50
N PHE A 159 -12.18 2.90 4.64
CA PHE A 159 -11.83 1.55 5.07
C PHE A 159 -11.06 0.74 4.02
N LEU A 160 -10.93 1.27 2.80
CA LEU A 160 -10.34 0.55 1.67
C LEU A 160 -9.19 1.33 0.99
N PHE A 161 -8.72 2.45 1.55
CA PHE A 161 -7.72 3.29 0.88
C PHE A 161 -6.45 2.51 0.48
N SER A 162 -5.81 1.79 1.39
CA SER A 162 -4.59 1.03 1.03
C SER A 162 -4.86 -0.05 -0.02
N PRO A 163 -5.92 -0.87 0.07
CA PRO A 163 -6.31 -1.76 -1.02
C PRO A 163 -6.63 -1.05 -2.34
N ILE A 164 -7.29 0.11 -2.30
CA ILE A 164 -7.60 0.89 -3.52
C ILE A 164 -6.30 1.40 -4.16
N HIS A 165 -5.38 1.98 -3.38
CA HIS A 165 -4.08 2.41 -3.89
C HIS A 165 -3.34 1.24 -4.56
N GLY A 166 -3.28 0.08 -3.90
CA GLY A 166 -2.68 -1.13 -4.45
C GLY A 166 -3.36 -1.61 -5.74
N ALA A 167 -4.70 -1.58 -5.77
CA ALA A 167 -5.46 -1.99 -6.96
C ALA A 167 -5.23 -1.04 -8.15
N ILE A 168 -5.15 0.28 -7.91
CA ILE A 168 -4.87 1.26 -8.95
C ILE A 168 -3.52 0.96 -9.61
N ILE A 169 -2.48 0.73 -8.83
CA ILE A 169 -1.15 0.49 -9.38
C ILE A 169 -1.02 -0.94 -9.94
N ASN A 170 -1.34 -1.96 -9.16
CA ASN A 170 -1.06 -3.34 -9.55
C ASN A 170 -1.97 -3.86 -10.67
N TRP A 171 -3.19 -3.33 -10.81
CA TRP A 171 -4.09 -3.71 -11.89
C TRP A 171 -4.05 -2.75 -13.07
N PHE A 172 -4.31 -1.46 -12.82
CA PHE A 172 -4.45 -0.52 -13.93
C PHE A 172 -3.12 -0.13 -14.56
N ALA A 173 -2.06 0.07 -13.77
CA ALA A 173 -0.75 0.42 -14.32
C ALA A 173 0.02 -0.77 -14.94
N HIS A 174 -0.53 -1.99 -14.91
CA HIS A 174 -0.07 -3.12 -15.73
C HIS A 174 -0.93 -3.35 -16.98
N LYS A 175 -2.07 -2.68 -17.12
CA LYS A 175 -2.98 -2.85 -18.28
C LYS A 175 -3.11 -1.61 -19.15
N TYR A 176 -3.09 -0.43 -18.54
CA TYR A 176 -3.42 0.83 -19.22
C TYR A 176 -2.30 1.85 -19.07
N GLY A 177 -2.15 2.72 -20.09
CA GLY A 177 -1.17 3.79 -20.09
C GLY A 177 -0.09 3.62 -21.13
N TYR A 178 1.00 4.36 -20.97
CA TYR A 178 2.12 4.44 -21.92
C TYR A 178 3.41 3.85 -21.31
N ARG A 179 4.41 3.63 -22.13
CA ARG A 179 5.74 3.14 -21.71
C ARG A 179 6.80 4.13 -22.14
N ASN A 180 7.72 4.42 -21.22
CA ASN A 180 8.96 5.15 -21.51
C ASN A 180 10.12 4.19 -21.76
N TYR A 181 10.04 2.98 -21.19
CA TYR A 181 11.13 2.00 -21.23
C TYR A 181 10.64 0.62 -21.63
N GLU A 182 11.45 -0.08 -22.37
CA GLU A 182 11.29 -1.50 -22.60
C GLU A 182 11.68 -2.28 -21.35
N VAL A 183 10.73 -3.02 -20.79
CA VAL A 183 10.87 -3.93 -19.66
C VAL A 183 10.23 -5.27 -19.99
N LYS A 184 10.58 -6.32 -19.25
CA LYS A 184 10.08 -7.69 -19.52
C LYS A 184 8.63 -7.91 -19.10
N ASP A 185 8.15 -7.09 -18.17
CA ASP A 185 6.78 -7.13 -17.64
C ASP A 185 5.82 -6.20 -18.41
N THR A 186 4.56 -6.15 -17.98
CA THR A 186 3.51 -5.35 -18.63
C THR A 186 3.34 -3.95 -18.04
N SER A 187 4.22 -3.53 -17.11
CA SER A 187 4.11 -2.23 -16.43
C SER A 187 4.03 -1.05 -17.40
N ARG A 188 3.20 -0.08 -17.05
CA ARG A 188 2.91 1.14 -17.82
C ARG A 188 2.86 2.34 -16.89
N ASN A 189 3.12 3.51 -17.42
CA ASN A 189 2.85 4.76 -16.75
C ASN A 189 1.37 5.08 -16.94
N PHE A 190 0.59 5.10 -15.85
CA PHE A 190 -0.86 5.18 -15.92
C PHE A 190 -1.36 6.62 -16.16
N LEU A 191 -0.73 7.60 -15.51
CA LEU A 191 -1.10 9.01 -15.63
C LEU A 191 0.02 9.85 -16.28
N PRO A 192 -0.31 10.83 -17.14
CA PRO A 192 0.71 11.72 -17.73
C PRO A 192 1.29 12.69 -16.70
N PHE A 193 0.48 13.09 -15.70
CA PHE A 193 0.88 13.90 -14.55
C PHE A 193 0.35 13.25 -13.29
N ASP A 194 1.21 12.94 -12.34
CA ASP A 194 0.81 12.16 -11.16
C ASP A 194 0.93 12.93 -9.85
N PHE A 195 -0.04 13.79 -9.60
CA PHE A 195 -0.29 14.34 -8.26
C PHE A 195 -1.24 13.45 -7.43
N LEU A 196 -2.08 12.63 -8.07
CA LEU A 196 -3.11 11.82 -7.41
C LEU A 196 -2.51 10.62 -6.67
N MET A 197 -1.46 10.00 -7.24
CA MET A 197 -0.79 8.82 -6.70
C MET A 197 0.66 9.11 -6.25
N MET A 198 1.04 10.38 -6.14
CA MET A 198 2.34 10.85 -5.64
C MET A 198 3.55 10.22 -6.36
N GLY A 199 3.42 10.02 -7.68
CA GLY A 199 4.46 9.46 -8.55
C GLY A 199 4.36 7.94 -8.77
N GLU A 200 3.56 7.21 -8.00
CA GLU A 200 3.43 5.76 -8.13
C GLU A 200 2.84 5.33 -9.48
N SER A 201 2.07 6.22 -10.16
CA SER A 201 1.54 5.93 -11.48
C SER A 201 2.58 5.93 -12.60
N TYR A 202 3.80 6.40 -12.36
CA TYR A 202 4.94 6.21 -13.27
C TYR A 202 5.55 4.81 -13.16
N HIS A 203 4.71 3.81 -13.20
CA HIS A 203 5.01 2.44 -12.83
C HIS A 203 6.00 1.73 -13.77
N ASN A 204 5.96 2.03 -15.09
CA ASN A 204 6.97 1.54 -16.04
C ASN A 204 8.37 2.13 -15.76
N ASN A 205 8.44 3.41 -15.39
CA ASN A 205 9.69 4.04 -14.98
C ASN A 205 10.23 3.36 -13.71
N HIS A 206 9.33 3.08 -12.76
CA HIS A 206 9.66 2.41 -11.52
C HIS A 206 10.16 0.98 -11.74
N HIS A 207 9.51 0.18 -12.58
CA HIS A 207 9.96 -1.18 -12.91
C HIS A 207 11.33 -1.20 -13.62
N LYS A 208 11.65 -0.15 -14.36
CA LYS A 208 12.98 0.03 -14.95
C LYS A 208 14.05 0.42 -13.94
N TYR A 209 13.71 1.26 -12.96
CA TYR A 209 14.64 1.88 -12.01
C TYR A 209 14.13 1.78 -10.56
N GLY A 210 13.76 0.58 -10.11
CA GLY A 210 13.10 0.35 -8.82
C GLY A 210 13.80 0.92 -7.58
N SER A 211 15.13 1.05 -7.61
CA SER A 211 15.91 1.65 -6.51
C SER A 211 16.02 3.17 -6.56
N ARG A 212 15.48 3.82 -7.58
CA ARG A 212 15.51 5.29 -7.70
C ARG A 212 14.21 5.88 -7.14
N PRO A 213 14.31 7.03 -6.42
CA PRO A 213 13.13 7.72 -5.91
C PRO A 213 12.28 8.31 -7.04
#